data_de51282aba55e5248940bd0d124a1171
#
_entry.id   de51282aba55e5248940bd0d124a1171
#
_cell.length_a   1.000
_cell.length_b   1.000
_cell.length_c   1.000
_cell.angle_alpha   90.00
_cell.angle_beta   90.00
_cell.angle_gamma   90.00
#
_symmetry.space_group_name_H-M   'P 1'
#
loop_
_entity.id
_entity.type
_entity.pdbx_description
1 polymer ?
#
loop_
_entity_poly.entity_id
_entity_poly.type
_entity_poly.pdbx_seq_one_letter_code
_entity_poly.pdbx_strand_id
1 'polypeptide(L)'
;MIGSCELKARVEESLGTVLAPDFFGQAEQYARRKLDMCNERAGRIYGEDGYGDEYLVLLTADTVREMAFSAWCEIRNAEITAAREKAVGA
;
A
#
# COMPACT_ATOMS: atom_id res chain seq x y z
N MET A 1 -0.12 -17.13 -10.28
CA MET A 1 -0.26 -15.88 -9.49
C MET A 1 -0.91 -14.80 -10.34
N ILE A 2 -1.73 -13.99 -9.73
CA ILE A 2 -2.48 -12.91 -10.41
C ILE A 2 -1.53 -11.88 -11.07
N GLY A 3 -1.86 -11.43 -12.27
CA GLY A 3 -1.10 -10.40 -12.97
C GLY A 3 -1.40 -8.99 -12.44
N SER A 4 -0.52 -8.03 -12.78
CA SER A 4 -0.63 -6.65 -12.28
C SER A 4 -1.94 -5.96 -12.68
N CYS A 5 -2.41 -6.16 -13.90
CA CYS A 5 -3.65 -5.54 -14.37
C CYS A 5 -4.87 -6.03 -13.59
N GLU A 6 -4.97 -7.34 -13.37
CA GLU A 6 -6.06 -7.92 -12.60
C GLU A 6 -5.97 -7.54 -11.13
N LEU A 7 -4.77 -7.54 -10.56
CA LEU A 7 -4.53 -7.10 -9.19
C LEU A 7 -4.98 -5.66 -9.00
N LYS A 8 -4.60 -4.77 -9.90
CA LYS A 8 -5.00 -3.36 -9.86
C LYS A 8 -6.51 -3.21 -9.88
N ALA A 9 -7.19 -3.91 -10.80
CA ALA A 9 -8.65 -3.87 -10.90
C ALA A 9 -9.33 -4.32 -9.60
N ARG A 10 -8.86 -5.41 -9.01
CA ARG A 10 -9.41 -5.95 -7.77
C ARG A 10 -9.16 -5.03 -6.58
N VAL A 11 -7.99 -4.43 -6.50
CA VAL A 11 -7.66 -3.46 -5.44
C VAL A 11 -8.49 -2.20 -5.59
N GLU A 12 -8.63 -1.66 -6.79
CA GLU A 12 -9.48 -0.49 -7.06
C GLU A 12 -10.94 -0.75 -6.68
N GLU A 13 -11.45 -1.93 -7.01
CA GLU A 13 -12.80 -2.33 -6.62
C GLU A 13 -12.95 -2.40 -5.10
N SER A 14 -11.98 -3.00 -4.42
CA SER A 14 -11.97 -3.11 -2.95
C SER A 14 -11.93 -1.76 -2.25
N LEU A 15 -11.17 -0.81 -2.79
CA LEU A 15 -11.01 0.53 -2.22
C LEU A 15 -12.09 1.52 -2.69
N GLY A 16 -12.80 1.19 -3.77
CA GLY A 16 -13.81 2.08 -4.33
C GLY A 16 -13.24 3.32 -5.03
N THR A 17 -11.99 3.25 -5.49
CA THR A 17 -11.33 4.38 -6.15
C THR A 17 -10.34 3.90 -7.22
N VAL A 18 -10.08 4.76 -8.20
CA VAL A 18 -9.08 4.51 -9.24
C VAL A 18 -7.71 4.95 -8.74
N LEU A 19 -6.68 4.15 -9.04
CA LEU A 19 -5.32 4.39 -8.60
C LEU A 19 -4.43 4.80 -9.78
N ALA A 20 -3.56 5.79 -9.57
CA ALA A 20 -2.54 6.16 -10.54
C ALA A 20 -1.57 4.99 -10.75
N PRO A 21 -1.13 4.70 -12.00
CA PRO A 21 -0.28 3.55 -12.29
C PRO A 21 1.02 3.52 -11.48
N ASP A 22 1.69 4.65 -11.33
CA ASP A 22 2.95 4.74 -10.59
C ASP A 22 2.76 4.49 -9.10
N PHE A 23 1.69 5.04 -8.53
CA PHE A 23 1.34 4.85 -7.13
C PHE A 23 0.99 3.40 -6.85
N PHE A 24 0.17 2.80 -7.71
CA PHE A 24 -0.17 1.38 -7.61
C PHE A 24 1.07 0.50 -7.76
N GLY A 25 1.96 0.81 -8.71
CA GLY A 25 3.19 0.06 -8.94
C GLY A 25 4.07 -0.02 -7.70
N GLN A 26 4.22 1.07 -6.97
CA GLN A 26 4.96 1.10 -5.71
C GLN A 26 4.30 0.22 -4.64
N ALA A 27 3.00 0.32 -4.50
CA ALA A 27 2.24 -0.49 -3.55
C ALA A 27 2.32 -1.98 -3.89
N GLU A 28 2.22 -2.32 -5.17
CA GLU A 28 2.32 -3.70 -5.66
C GLU A 28 3.68 -4.31 -5.34
N GLN A 29 4.77 -3.62 -5.63
CA GLN A 29 6.12 -4.10 -5.35
C GLN A 29 6.30 -4.41 -3.87
N TYR A 30 5.87 -3.51 -3.01
CA TYR A 30 5.95 -3.69 -1.58
C TYR A 30 5.10 -4.88 -1.12
N ALA A 31 3.87 -4.97 -1.60
CA ALA A 31 2.94 -6.03 -1.21
C ALA A 31 3.42 -7.42 -1.67
N ARG A 32 3.94 -7.54 -2.90
CA ARG A 32 4.47 -8.81 -3.40
C ARG A 32 5.69 -9.26 -2.60
N ARG A 33 6.56 -8.35 -2.25
CA ARG A 33 7.74 -8.64 -1.41
C ARG A 33 7.31 -9.12 -0.02
N LYS A 34 6.32 -8.46 0.56
CA LYS A 34 5.77 -8.84 1.86
C LYS A 34 5.09 -10.21 1.80
N LEU A 35 4.37 -10.49 0.72
CA LEU A 35 3.75 -11.80 0.51
C LEU A 35 4.80 -12.91 0.44
N ASP A 36 5.88 -12.70 -0.31
CA ASP A 36 6.97 -13.67 -0.41
C ASP A 36 7.60 -13.95 0.96
N MET A 37 7.81 -12.93 1.76
CA MET A 37 8.32 -13.08 3.12
C MET A 37 7.36 -13.87 4.01
N CYS A 38 6.07 -13.60 3.92
CA CYS A 38 5.04 -14.32 4.68
C CYS A 38 4.99 -15.79 4.27
N ASN A 39 5.06 -16.07 2.98
CA ASN A 39 5.02 -17.44 2.45
C ASN A 39 6.28 -18.22 2.85
N GLU A 40 7.44 -17.61 2.80
CA GLU A 40 8.68 -18.21 3.25
C GLU A 40 8.60 -18.59 4.73
N ARG A 41 8.10 -17.67 5.56
CA ARG A 41 7.93 -17.90 6.98
C ARG A 41 6.89 -19.00 7.27
N ALA A 42 5.77 -19.00 6.57
CA ALA A 42 4.73 -20.02 6.72
C ALA A 42 5.27 -21.40 6.33
N GLY A 43 6.04 -21.49 5.25
CA GLY A 43 6.66 -22.74 4.81
C GLY A 43 7.64 -23.29 5.83
N ARG A 44 8.42 -22.45 6.50
CA ARG A 44 9.35 -22.87 7.53
C ARG A 44 8.65 -23.37 8.79
N ILE A 45 7.54 -22.74 9.18
CA ILE A 45 6.88 -23.04 10.46
C ILE A 45 5.84 -24.14 10.29
N TYR A 46 5.04 -24.08 9.23
CA TYR A 46 3.88 -24.94 9.06
C TYR A 46 4.02 -25.96 7.92
N GLY A 47 4.99 -25.80 7.05
CA GLY A 47 5.15 -26.66 5.87
C GLY A 47 4.00 -26.54 4.88
N GLU A 48 3.30 -25.43 4.84
CA GLU A 48 2.16 -25.18 3.99
C GLU A 48 2.55 -24.47 2.70
N ASP A 49 1.63 -24.48 1.70
CA ASP A 49 1.83 -23.81 0.41
C ASP A 49 1.82 -22.28 0.53
N GLY A 50 1.40 -21.73 1.65
CA GLY A 50 1.43 -20.31 1.91
C GLY A 50 0.16 -19.57 1.49
N TYR A 51 0.28 -18.26 1.38
CA TYR A 51 -0.83 -17.35 1.06
C TYR A 51 -0.96 -17.15 -0.44
N GLY A 52 -2.19 -17.03 -0.94
CA GLY A 52 -2.50 -16.90 -2.35
C GLY A 52 -2.87 -15.48 -2.79
N ASP A 53 -3.51 -15.39 -3.96
CA ASP A 53 -3.84 -14.12 -4.61
C ASP A 53 -4.77 -13.23 -3.80
N GLU A 54 -5.72 -13.81 -3.07
CA GLU A 54 -6.64 -13.03 -2.24
C GLU A 54 -5.90 -12.29 -1.14
N TYR A 55 -4.91 -12.95 -0.54
CA TYR A 55 -4.06 -12.31 0.47
C TYR A 55 -3.22 -11.19 -0.16
N LEU A 56 -2.74 -11.38 -1.38
CA LEU A 56 -2.02 -10.35 -2.12
C LEU A 56 -2.90 -9.11 -2.37
N VAL A 57 -4.16 -9.31 -2.72
CA VAL A 57 -5.12 -8.20 -2.87
C VAL A 57 -5.27 -7.43 -1.58
N LEU A 58 -5.42 -8.12 -0.46
CA LEU A 58 -5.53 -7.49 0.87
C LEU A 58 -4.28 -6.71 1.24
N LEU A 59 -3.10 -7.29 1.04
CA LEU A 59 -1.82 -6.63 1.33
C LEU A 59 -1.62 -5.39 0.48
N THR A 60 -1.97 -5.47 -0.81
CA THR A 60 -1.83 -4.34 -1.73
C THR A 60 -2.80 -3.22 -1.34
N ALA A 61 -4.04 -3.53 -1.01
CA ALA A 61 -5.02 -2.56 -0.56
C ALA A 61 -4.58 -1.86 0.73
N ASP A 62 -4.06 -2.62 1.70
CA ASP A 62 -3.54 -2.07 2.95
C ASP A 62 -2.34 -1.16 2.70
N THR A 63 -1.44 -1.56 1.80
CA THR A 63 -0.27 -0.76 1.43
C THR A 63 -0.69 0.57 0.79
N VAL A 64 -1.68 0.54 -0.09
CA VAL A 64 -2.23 1.76 -0.70
C VAL A 64 -2.79 2.69 0.36
N ARG A 65 -3.54 2.16 1.32
CA ARG A 65 -4.09 2.97 2.42
C ARG A 65 -2.99 3.61 3.26
N GLU A 66 -1.95 2.85 3.60
CA GLU A 66 -0.82 3.35 4.38
C GLU A 66 -0.07 4.44 3.63
N MET A 67 0.21 4.24 2.34
CA MET A 67 0.88 5.25 1.50
C MET A 67 0.05 6.52 1.38
N ALA A 68 -1.25 6.39 1.15
CA ALA A 68 -2.16 7.53 1.06
C ALA A 68 -2.23 8.30 2.38
N PHE A 69 -2.27 7.60 3.50
CA PHE A 69 -2.26 8.21 4.83
C PHE A 69 -0.95 8.95 5.09
N SER A 70 0.19 8.36 4.75
CA SER A 70 1.50 9.01 4.91
C SER A 70 1.59 10.28 4.07
N ALA A 71 1.14 10.25 2.82
CA ALA A 71 1.10 11.43 1.96
C ALA A 71 0.21 12.52 2.54
N TRP A 72 -0.96 12.15 3.06
CA TRP A 72 -1.86 13.09 3.72
C TRP A 72 -1.20 13.74 4.94
N CYS A 73 -0.52 12.94 5.77
CA CYS A 73 0.20 13.45 6.94
C CYS A 73 1.30 14.44 6.56
N GLU A 74 2.06 14.15 5.51
CA GLU A 74 3.12 15.05 5.02
C GLU A 74 2.55 16.39 4.57
N ILE A 75 1.46 16.36 3.79
CA ILE A 75 0.78 17.58 3.34
C ILE A 75 0.27 18.37 4.55
N ARG A 76 -0.38 17.70 5.49
CA ARG A 76 -0.94 18.33 6.68
C ARG A 76 0.15 18.97 7.54
N ASN A 77 1.26 18.28 7.75
CA ASN A 77 2.39 18.79 8.50
C ASN A 77 3.02 20.02 7.83
N ALA A 78 3.14 20.00 6.48
CA ALA A 78 3.64 21.15 5.73
C ALA A 78 2.72 22.36 5.90
N GLU A 79 1.40 22.17 5.87
CA GLU A 79 0.42 23.24 6.10
C GLU A 79 0.55 23.83 7.50
N ILE A 80 0.68 22.97 8.51
CA ILE A 80 0.86 23.40 9.92
C ILE A 80 2.15 24.19 10.08
N THR A 81 3.25 23.72 9.51
CA THR A 81 4.55 24.38 9.57
C THR A 81 4.49 25.75 8.89
N ALA A 82 3.90 25.85 7.72
CA ALA A 82 3.72 27.11 7.00
C ALA A 82 2.90 28.11 7.80
N ALA A 83 1.83 27.65 8.44
CA ALA A 83 0.98 28.50 9.28
C ALA A 83 1.75 29.03 10.50
N ARG A 84 2.60 28.19 11.14
CA ARG A 84 3.45 28.60 12.27
C ARG A 84 4.49 29.63 11.87
N GLU A 85 5.17 29.41 10.75
CA GLU A 85 6.17 30.35 10.22
C GLU A 85 5.53 31.69 9.90
N LYS A 86 4.35 31.70 9.29
CA LYS A 86 3.60 32.90 8.98
C LYS A 86 3.19 33.67 10.25
N ALA A 87 2.75 32.95 11.28
CA ALA A 87 2.36 33.53 12.56
C ALA A 87 3.57 34.15 13.30
N VAL A 88 4.73 33.49 13.28
CA VAL A 88 5.96 33.97 13.91
C VAL A 88 6.57 35.13 13.12
N GLY A 89 6.49 35.11 11.79
CA GLY A 89 7.01 36.13 10.91
C GLY A 89 6.18 37.41 10.88
N ALA A 90 5.01 37.39 11.46
CA ALA A 90 4.17 38.58 11.60
C ALA A 90 4.59 39.38 12.84
#